data_31c4da4138726bc61cb2736c02f2795b
#
_entry.id   31c4da4138726bc61cb2736c02f2795b
#
_cell.length_a   1.000
_cell.length_b   1.000
_cell.length_c   1.000
_cell.angle_alpha   90.00
_cell.angle_beta   90.00
_cell.angle_gamma   90.00
#
_symmetry.space_group_name_H-M   'P 1'
#
loop_
_entity.id
_entity.type
_entity.pdbx_description
1 polymer ?
#
loop_
_entity_poly.entity_id
_entity_poly.type
_entity_poly.pdbx_seq_one_letter_code
_entity_poly.pdbx_strand_id
1 'polypeptide(L)'
;MYLDAIIIGAGFSGLYQLHKCRDQLGLKTLVIEEGKEVGGTWYWNKYPGSRCDTESHIYCYTFSEEIYKNWKWKERYPKQKEILSYLKYVERKLSLRKDIIFNNKVISADYLDKKNLWRVKTDKKKVFYCKYLISAVGSLSAANIPSIKGIKSFKGEWYHSGRWPDKKISFKNQKVAQIGTGSSGIQIAPVVAKSAKSLTVFQRTPNYSVPARNRKLTKTFIKNTKESYKQIKNLLTKTPGGHAFKFSKKSIFDFNESKRLKILEKAWLNGGLSFRACF
;
A
#
# COMPACT_ATOMS: atom_id res chain seq x y z
N MET A 1 3.67 -15.35 27.35
CA MET A 1 3.02 -16.33 26.44
C MET A 1 4.08 -16.83 25.49
N TYR A 2 4.11 -18.15 25.24
CA TYR A 2 5.03 -18.79 24.28
C TYR A 2 4.29 -19.14 22.99
N LEU A 3 4.88 -18.82 21.85
CA LEU A 3 4.35 -18.99 20.50
C LEU A 3 5.44 -19.59 19.61
N ASP A 4 5.04 -20.22 18.51
CA ASP A 4 6.01 -20.61 17.49
C ASP A 4 6.44 -19.39 16.68
N ALA A 5 5.49 -18.55 16.23
CA ALA A 5 5.78 -17.37 15.46
C ALA A 5 5.04 -16.11 15.96
N ILE A 6 5.73 -14.96 15.91
CA ILE A 6 5.11 -13.66 16.08
C ILE A 6 5.36 -12.85 14.79
N ILE A 7 4.31 -12.21 14.30
CA ILE A 7 4.33 -11.34 13.13
C ILE A 7 4.05 -9.91 13.58
N ILE A 8 4.88 -8.95 13.17
CA ILE A 8 4.69 -7.54 13.51
C ILE A 8 4.04 -6.81 12.35
N GLY A 9 2.79 -6.37 12.53
CA GLY A 9 1.99 -5.64 11.56
C GLY A 9 0.95 -6.49 10.83
N ALA A 10 -0.28 -5.96 10.67
CA ALA A 10 -1.42 -6.59 10.02
C ALA A 10 -1.77 -5.95 8.65
N GLY A 11 -0.75 -5.57 7.87
CA GLY A 11 -0.89 -5.19 6.47
C GLY A 11 -0.96 -6.40 5.53
N PHE A 12 -0.77 -6.16 4.21
CA PHE A 12 -0.72 -7.24 3.22
C PHE A 12 0.23 -8.37 3.62
N SER A 13 1.47 -8.06 3.97
CA SER A 13 2.45 -9.09 4.34
C SER A 13 2.03 -9.86 5.59
N GLY A 14 1.59 -9.15 6.65
CA GLY A 14 1.24 -9.78 7.92
C GLY A 14 0.05 -10.72 7.82
N LEU A 15 -1.00 -10.33 7.10
CA LEU A 15 -2.17 -11.20 6.87
C LEU A 15 -1.80 -12.47 6.10
N TYR A 16 -0.95 -12.32 5.07
CA TYR A 16 -0.47 -13.48 4.32
C TYR A 16 0.40 -14.40 5.18
N GLN A 17 1.34 -13.83 5.95
CA GLN A 17 2.22 -14.61 6.82
C GLN A 17 1.45 -15.33 7.93
N LEU A 18 0.42 -14.67 8.49
CA LEU A 18 -0.46 -15.34 9.47
C LEU A 18 -1.14 -16.56 8.86
N HIS A 19 -1.76 -16.41 7.68
CA HIS A 19 -2.35 -17.53 6.95
C HIS A 19 -1.30 -18.63 6.66
N LYS A 20 -0.12 -18.25 6.19
CA LYS A 20 0.95 -19.19 5.86
C LYS A 20 1.41 -19.98 7.10
N CYS A 21 1.75 -19.28 8.18
CA CYS A 21 2.27 -19.89 9.40
C CYS A 21 1.21 -20.73 10.11
N ARG A 22 0.00 -20.19 10.31
CA ARG A 22 -1.07 -20.85 11.05
C ARG A 22 -1.71 -21.99 10.25
N ASP A 23 -2.19 -21.69 9.02
CA ASP A 23 -3.07 -22.61 8.29
C ASP A 23 -2.31 -23.63 7.44
N GLN A 24 -1.11 -23.28 6.96
CA GLN A 24 -0.33 -24.17 6.11
C GLN A 24 0.80 -24.88 6.86
N LEU A 25 1.41 -24.24 7.87
CA LEU A 25 2.52 -24.82 8.63
C LEU A 25 2.11 -25.31 10.02
N GLY A 26 0.86 -25.10 10.46
CA GLY A 26 0.35 -25.54 11.76
C GLY A 26 1.00 -24.85 12.96
N LEU A 27 1.67 -23.70 12.76
CA LEU A 27 2.39 -23.00 13.82
C LEU A 27 1.42 -22.17 14.68
N LYS A 28 1.61 -22.22 16.00
CA LYS A 28 0.92 -21.31 16.93
C LYS A 28 1.43 -19.89 16.72
N THR A 29 0.67 -19.11 15.95
CA THR A 29 1.10 -17.82 15.43
C THR A 29 0.22 -16.68 15.94
N LEU A 30 0.83 -15.52 16.22
CA LEU A 30 0.17 -14.31 16.65
C LEU A 30 0.66 -13.11 15.82
N VAL A 31 -0.25 -12.24 15.41
CA VAL A 31 0.08 -10.93 14.82
C VAL A 31 -0.08 -9.85 15.89
N ILE A 32 0.86 -8.93 15.99
CA ILE A 32 0.77 -7.74 16.84
C ILE A 32 0.66 -6.51 15.94
N GLU A 33 -0.45 -5.77 16.04
CA GLU A 33 -0.76 -4.60 15.22
C GLU A 33 -0.93 -3.34 16.08
N GLU A 34 -0.26 -2.26 15.68
CA GLU A 34 -0.36 -0.94 16.34
C GLU A 34 -1.75 -0.31 16.12
N GLY A 35 -2.34 -0.51 14.97
CA GLY A 35 -3.65 0.03 14.59
C GLY A 35 -4.82 -0.69 15.27
N LYS A 36 -6.01 -0.09 15.12
CA LYS A 36 -7.29 -0.66 15.61
C LYS A 36 -7.85 -1.74 14.67
N GLU A 37 -7.33 -1.80 13.44
CA GLU A 37 -7.82 -2.63 12.36
C GLU A 37 -6.68 -3.10 11.47
N VAL A 38 -6.94 -4.15 10.70
CA VAL A 38 -6.05 -4.58 9.62
C VAL A 38 -5.93 -3.53 8.53
N GLY A 39 -4.86 -3.58 7.75
CA GLY A 39 -4.76 -2.75 6.56
C GLY A 39 -3.39 -2.13 6.32
N GLY A 40 -2.54 -2.00 7.34
CA GLY A 40 -1.21 -1.42 7.21
C GLY A 40 -1.25 -0.05 6.51
N THR A 41 -0.55 0.11 5.40
CA THR A 41 -0.55 1.34 4.60
C THR A 41 -1.97 1.87 4.33
N TRP A 42 -2.93 0.99 4.06
CA TRP A 42 -4.30 1.38 3.71
C TRP A 42 -5.19 1.68 4.92
N TYR A 43 -4.77 1.33 6.10
CA TYR A 43 -5.35 1.79 7.35
C TYR A 43 -4.85 3.20 7.72
N TRP A 44 -3.55 3.48 7.55
CA TRP A 44 -2.92 4.73 7.99
C TRP A 44 -3.03 5.87 6.97
N ASN A 45 -2.92 5.60 5.66
CA ASN A 45 -2.89 6.62 4.61
C ASN A 45 -4.30 7.01 4.14
N LYS A 46 -5.01 7.79 4.96
CA LYS A 46 -6.40 8.24 4.72
C LYS A 46 -6.48 9.63 4.10
N TYR A 47 -5.37 10.19 3.65
CA TYR A 47 -5.34 11.53 3.06
C TYR A 47 -6.26 11.66 1.83
N PRO A 48 -6.72 12.87 1.50
CA PRO A 48 -7.60 13.10 0.36
C PRO A 48 -7.00 12.60 -0.95
N GLY A 49 -7.77 11.83 -1.71
CA GLY A 49 -7.31 11.28 -2.98
C GLY A 49 -6.46 10.02 -2.90
N SER A 50 -6.18 9.51 -1.70
CA SER A 50 -5.36 8.30 -1.48
C SER A 50 -5.86 7.11 -2.31
N ARG A 51 -4.96 6.57 -3.14
CA ARG A 51 -5.20 5.43 -4.03
C ARG A 51 -3.91 4.68 -4.35
N CYS A 52 -4.06 3.45 -4.83
CA CYS A 52 -2.95 2.70 -5.36
C CYS A 52 -2.53 3.24 -6.73
N ASP A 53 -1.26 3.17 -7.04
CA ASP A 53 -0.67 3.45 -8.36
C ASP A 53 -0.36 2.17 -9.14
N THR A 54 -0.67 1.02 -8.55
CA THR A 54 -0.65 -0.30 -9.18
C THR A 54 -2.08 -0.73 -9.54
N GLU A 55 -2.24 -1.40 -10.66
CA GLU A 55 -3.56 -1.82 -11.15
C GLU A 55 -4.22 -2.81 -10.18
N SER A 56 -5.51 -2.65 -9.95
CA SER A 56 -6.27 -3.38 -8.93
C SER A 56 -6.21 -4.90 -9.08
N HIS A 57 -6.28 -5.40 -10.31
CA HIS A 57 -6.29 -6.84 -10.60
C HIS A 57 -4.96 -7.56 -10.30
N ILE A 58 -3.89 -6.80 -10.06
CA ILE A 58 -2.59 -7.33 -9.62
C ILE A 58 -2.23 -6.89 -8.21
N TYR A 59 -2.87 -5.83 -7.69
CA TYR A 59 -2.68 -5.37 -6.32
C TYR A 59 -3.60 -6.12 -5.35
N CYS A 60 -3.52 -7.43 -5.38
CA CYS A 60 -4.33 -8.34 -4.56
C CYS A 60 -3.59 -9.67 -4.36
N TYR A 61 -4.09 -10.48 -3.43
CA TYR A 61 -3.51 -11.81 -3.23
C TYR A 61 -3.83 -12.75 -4.38
N THR A 62 -2.82 -13.47 -4.83
CA THR A 62 -2.91 -14.50 -5.87
C THR A 62 -2.63 -15.91 -5.33
N PHE A 63 -2.52 -16.07 -4.02
CA PHE A 63 -2.32 -17.39 -3.41
C PHE A 63 -3.60 -18.24 -3.38
N SER A 64 -4.77 -17.60 -3.38
CA SER A 64 -6.09 -18.25 -3.39
C SER A 64 -6.91 -17.78 -4.59
N GLU A 65 -7.27 -18.73 -5.45
CA GLU A 65 -8.14 -18.47 -6.62
C GLU A 65 -9.53 -18.01 -6.18
N GLU A 66 -10.05 -18.59 -5.10
CA GLU A 66 -11.34 -18.23 -4.52
C GLU A 66 -11.37 -16.76 -4.08
N ILE A 67 -10.37 -16.33 -3.28
CA ILE A 67 -10.27 -14.93 -2.82
C ILE A 67 -10.15 -13.97 -4.02
N TYR A 68 -9.31 -14.33 -5.00
CA TYR A 68 -9.10 -13.52 -6.20
C TYR A 68 -10.37 -13.37 -7.02
N LYS A 69 -11.07 -14.47 -7.29
CA LYS A 69 -12.27 -14.49 -8.15
C LYS A 69 -13.51 -13.89 -7.48
N ASN A 70 -13.64 -13.98 -6.16
CA ASN A 70 -14.81 -13.47 -5.44
C ASN A 70 -14.77 -11.98 -5.18
N TRP A 71 -13.59 -11.35 -5.17
CA TRP A 71 -13.50 -9.89 -5.06
C TRP A 71 -13.76 -9.20 -6.40
N LYS A 72 -14.47 -8.07 -6.36
CA LYS A 72 -14.80 -7.26 -7.55
C LYS A 72 -14.27 -5.86 -7.38
N TRP A 73 -13.16 -5.57 -8.04
CA TRP A 73 -12.60 -4.24 -8.11
C TRP A 73 -13.46 -3.31 -8.97
N LYS A 74 -13.54 -2.01 -8.60
CA LYS A 74 -14.36 -1.01 -9.29
C LYS A 74 -13.58 -0.18 -10.29
N GLU A 75 -12.33 0.14 -9.96
CA GLU A 75 -11.47 1.03 -10.75
C GLU A 75 -10.13 0.36 -11.08
N ARG A 76 -9.49 0.83 -12.17
CA ARG A 76 -8.14 0.39 -12.55
C ARG A 76 -7.15 0.60 -11.41
N TYR A 77 -7.17 1.79 -10.80
CA TYR A 77 -6.37 2.15 -9.63
C TYR A 77 -7.30 2.38 -8.43
N PRO A 78 -7.42 1.41 -7.53
CA PRO A 78 -8.44 1.45 -6.48
C PRO A 78 -8.11 2.50 -5.42
N LYS A 79 -9.16 3.10 -4.86
CA LYS A 79 -9.06 4.03 -3.74
C LYS A 79 -8.69 3.31 -2.45
N GLN A 80 -8.09 4.05 -1.53
CA GLN A 80 -7.72 3.58 -0.19
C GLN A 80 -8.86 2.78 0.49
N LYS A 81 -10.09 3.30 0.51
CA LYS A 81 -11.23 2.64 1.15
C LYS A 81 -11.55 1.28 0.53
N GLU A 82 -11.40 1.14 -0.78
CA GLU A 82 -11.67 -0.12 -1.47
C GLU A 82 -10.62 -1.17 -1.14
N ILE A 83 -9.34 -0.77 -1.08
CA ILE A 83 -8.25 -1.69 -0.71
C ILE A 83 -8.37 -2.10 0.76
N LEU A 84 -8.70 -1.18 1.65
CA LEU A 84 -8.96 -1.51 3.06
C LEU A 84 -10.13 -2.49 3.19
N SER A 85 -11.20 -2.30 2.41
CA SER A 85 -12.34 -3.22 2.39
C SER A 85 -11.94 -4.60 1.86
N TYR A 86 -11.04 -4.66 0.88
CA TYR A 86 -10.47 -5.92 0.39
C TYR A 86 -9.68 -6.66 1.48
N LEU A 87 -8.80 -5.97 2.21
CA LEU A 87 -8.02 -6.58 3.29
C LEU A 87 -8.92 -7.08 4.43
N LYS A 88 -9.96 -6.33 4.78
CA LYS A 88 -11.00 -6.77 5.74
C LYS A 88 -11.80 -7.98 5.22
N TYR A 89 -12.06 -8.04 3.93
CA TYR A 89 -12.67 -9.22 3.31
C TYR A 89 -11.78 -10.44 3.46
N VAL A 90 -10.48 -10.32 3.17
CA VAL A 90 -9.51 -11.42 3.31
C VAL A 90 -9.38 -11.86 4.77
N GLU A 91 -9.27 -10.91 5.70
CA GLU A 91 -9.23 -11.19 7.14
C GLU A 91 -10.41 -12.05 7.59
N ARG A 92 -11.64 -11.67 7.19
CA ARG A 92 -12.86 -12.44 7.53
C ARG A 92 -12.90 -13.79 6.83
N LYS A 93 -12.57 -13.84 5.53
CA LYS A 93 -12.63 -15.07 4.73
C LYS A 93 -11.72 -16.16 5.27
N LEU A 94 -10.57 -15.77 5.81
CA LEU A 94 -9.58 -16.66 6.41
C LEU A 94 -9.66 -16.73 7.94
N SER A 95 -10.67 -16.09 8.56
CA SER A 95 -10.85 -16.06 10.02
C SER A 95 -9.57 -15.67 10.77
N LEU A 96 -8.86 -14.63 10.29
CA LEU A 96 -7.54 -14.25 10.82
C LEU A 96 -7.64 -13.45 12.12
N ARG A 97 -8.74 -12.72 12.32
CA ARG A 97 -8.90 -11.73 13.40
C ARG A 97 -8.61 -12.27 14.80
N LYS A 98 -8.98 -13.50 15.07
CA LYS A 98 -8.78 -14.16 16.39
C LYS A 98 -7.32 -14.29 16.80
N ASP A 99 -6.41 -14.29 15.84
CA ASP A 99 -4.97 -14.42 16.06
C ASP A 99 -4.22 -13.09 15.80
N ILE A 100 -4.93 -11.94 15.91
CA ILE A 100 -4.36 -10.61 15.81
C ILE A 100 -4.66 -9.82 17.08
N ILE A 101 -3.64 -9.28 17.70
CA ILE A 101 -3.78 -8.32 18.82
C ILE A 101 -3.65 -6.91 18.27
N PHE A 102 -4.73 -6.15 18.33
CA PHE A 102 -4.82 -4.75 17.90
C PHE A 102 -4.45 -3.79 19.03
N ASN A 103 -4.18 -2.52 18.67
CA ASN A 103 -3.82 -1.43 19.59
C ASN A 103 -2.59 -1.77 20.46
N ASN A 104 -1.65 -2.53 19.92
CA ASN A 104 -0.42 -2.90 20.58
C ASN A 104 0.76 -2.62 19.65
N LYS A 105 1.60 -1.67 20.04
CA LYS A 105 2.81 -1.35 19.31
C LYS A 105 3.97 -2.16 19.88
N VAL A 106 4.68 -2.89 19.02
CA VAL A 106 5.95 -3.51 19.41
C VAL A 106 7.00 -2.42 19.59
N ILE A 107 7.62 -2.38 20.78
CA ILE A 107 8.64 -1.38 21.14
C ILE A 107 10.05 -1.97 21.22
N SER A 108 10.16 -3.28 21.47
CA SER A 108 11.43 -4.00 21.38
C SER A 108 11.23 -5.46 21.00
N ALA A 109 12.24 -6.02 20.35
CA ALA A 109 12.36 -7.44 20.07
C ALA A 109 13.83 -7.83 20.28
N ASP A 110 14.08 -8.59 21.35
CA ASP A 110 15.43 -9.00 21.76
C ASP A 110 15.57 -10.50 21.56
N TYR A 111 16.62 -10.95 20.87
CA TYR A 111 16.96 -12.35 20.77
C TYR A 111 17.70 -12.81 22.02
N LEU A 112 17.27 -13.91 22.58
CA LEU A 112 17.82 -14.50 23.81
C LEU A 112 18.63 -15.74 23.45
N ASP A 113 19.92 -15.59 23.20
CA ASP A 113 20.80 -16.66 22.69
C ASP A 113 20.74 -17.93 23.55
N LYS A 114 20.83 -17.80 24.88
CA LYS A 114 20.79 -18.94 25.81
C LYS A 114 19.47 -19.72 25.76
N LYS A 115 18.38 -19.10 25.29
CA LYS A 115 17.03 -19.73 25.21
C LYS A 115 16.61 -20.03 23.79
N ASN A 116 17.36 -19.57 22.81
CA ASN A 116 17.03 -19.66 21.37
C ASN A 116 15.61 -19.15 21.06
N LEU A 117 15.25 -17.97 21.62
CA LEU A 117 13.92 -17.37 21.54
C LEU A 117 14.01 -15.87 21.36
N TRP A 118 13.04 -15.32 20.66
CA TRP A 118 12.76 -13.88 20.66
C TRP A 118 11.90 -13.49 21.88
N ARG A 119 12.27 -12.40 22.53
CA ARG A 119 11.45 -11.71 23.52
C ARG A 119 10.89 -10.44 22.90
N VAL A 120 9.57 -10.36 22.71
CA VAL A 120 8.88 -9.23 22.09
C VAL A 120 8.09 -8.46 23.13
N LYS A 121 8.31 -7.15 23.24
CA LYS A 121 7.63 -6.26 24.20
C LYS A 121 6.75 -5.24 23.46
N THR A 122 5.59 -4.91 24.02
CA THR A 122 4.69 -3.90 23.49
C THR A 122 4.59 -2.67 24.42
N ASP A 123 4.10 -1.57 23.86
CA ASP A 123 3.77 -0.34 24.59
C ASP A 123 2.73 -0.53 25.71
N LYS A 124 1.94 -1.62 25.63
CA LYS A 124 0.97 -2.04 26.66
C LYS A 124 1.59 -2.95 27.72
N LYS A 125 2.92 -2.95 27.87
CA LYS A 125 3.67 -3.76 28.85
C LYS A 125 3.48 -5.27 28.70
N LYS A 126 2.95 -5.76 27.56
CA LYS A 126 2.85 -7.18 27.28
C LYS A 126 4.18 -7.74 26.81
N VAL A 127 4.51 -8.95 27.25
CA VAL A 127 5.72 -9.67 26.89
C VAL A 127 5.35 -11.01 26.28
N PHE A 128 5.90 -11.30 25.12
CA PHE A 128 5.72 -12.54 24.38
C PHE A 128 7.07 -13.15 24.06
N TYR A 129 7.09 -14.48 23.90
CA TYR A 129 8.25 -15.23 23.47
C TYR A 129 7.89 -16.08 22.24
N CYS A 130 8.79 -16.14 21.26
CA CYS A 130 8.59 -16.97 20.08
C CYS A 130 9.91 -17.49 19.50
N LYS A 131 9.82 -18.59 18.74
CA LYS A 131 10.97 -19.10 17.98
C LYS A 131 11.25 -18.25 16.75
N TYR A 132 10.19 -17.87 16.03
CA TYR A 132 10.28 -17.12 14.78
C TYR A 132 9.66 -15.74 14.93
N LEU A 133 10.44 -14.70 14.62
CA LEU A 133 9.96 -13.33 14.55
C LEU A 133 9.92 -12.88 13.09
N ILE A 134 8.73 -12.48 12.63
CA ILE A 134 8.51 -12.05 11.25
C ILE A 134 8.19 -10.54 11.25
N SER A 135 9.06 -9.75 10.65
CA SER A 135 8.86 -8.32 10.49
C SER A 135 8.00 -8.05 9.25
N ALA A 136 6.75 -7.65 9.46
CA ALA A 136 5.81 -7.23 8.43
C ALA A 136 5.40 -5.75 8.60
N VAL A 137 6.30 -4.93 9.12
CA VAL A 137 6.07 -3.53 9.51
C VAL A 137 5.82 -2.58 8.34
N GLY A 138 6.14 -3.00 7.13
CA GLY A 138 6.02 -2.16 5.92
C GLY A 138 7.17 -1.14 5.79
N SER A 139 7.41 -0.69 4.56
CA SER A 139 8.48 0.25 4.23
C SER A 139 8.11 1.73 4.49
N LEU A 140 6.82 2.03 4.64
CA LEU A 140 6.29 3.41 4.77
C LEU A 140 5.58 3.64 6.10
N SER A 141 5.80 2.80 7.12
CA SER A 141 5.10 2.88 8.41
C SER A 141 5.53 4.05 9.28
N ALA A 142 6.80 4.46 9.20
CA ALA A 142 7.32 5.59 9.95
C ALA A 142 7.04 6.91 9.20
N ALA A 143 6.25 7.80 9.82
CA ALA A 143 6.03 9.13 9.29
C ALA A 143 7.28 9.99 9.56
N ASN A 144 7.92 10.48 8.49
CA ASN A 144 9.05 11.39 8.59
C ASN A 144 8.56 12.84 8.45
N ILE A 145 8.49 13.53 9.59
CA ILE A 145 8.16 14.96 9.61
C ILE A 145 9.45 15.74 9.38
N PRO A 146 9.54 16.55 8.33
CA PRO A 146 10.75 17.30 8.04
C PRO A 146 11.04 18.34 9.12
N SER A 147 12.32 18.54 9.42
CA SER A 147 12.76 19.58 10.35
C SER A 147 12.69 20.95 9.66
N ILE A 148 11.54 21.59 9.77
CA ILE A 148 11.30 22.95 9.22
C ILE A 148 11.33 23.94 10.36
N LYS A 149 12.19 24.97 10.25
CA LYS A 149 12.25 26.06 11.23
C LYS A 149 10.87 26.71 11.35
N GLY A 150 10.35 26.81 12.57
CA GLY A 150 9.06 27.45 12.84
C GLY A 150 7.83 26.53 12.71
N ILE A 151 7.96 25.25 12.40
CA ILE A 151 6.80 24.35 12.28
C ILE A 151 5.97 24.30 13.56
N LYS A 152 6.61 24.39 14.75
CA LYS A 152 5.93 24.37 16.04
C LYS A 152 5.25 25.70 16.40
N SER A 153 5.65 26.81 15.78
CA SER A 153 5.05 28.14 15.99
C SER A 153 4.00 28.49 14.96
N PHE A 154 3.75 27.62 13.96
CA PHE A 154 2.69 27.80 12.98
C PHE A 154 1.33 27.81 13.66
N LYS A 155 0.56 28.88 13.43
CA LYS A 155 -0.76 29.09 14.09
C LYS A 155 -1.93 28.37 13.41
N GLY A 156 -1.72 27.89 12.17
CA GLY A 156 -2.72 27.11 11.45
C GLY A 156 -2.68 25.62 11.77
N GLU A 157 -3.66 24.89 11.30
CA GLU A 157 -3.64 23.42 11.37
C GLU A 157 -2.71 22.84 10.30
N TRP A 158 -1.95 21.82 10.67
CA TRP A 158 -1.13 21.09 9.72
C TRP A 158 -1.30 19.59 9.87
N TYR A 159 -1.13 18.87 8.77
CA TYR A 159 -1.36 17.44 8.69
C TYR A 159 -0.26 16.75 7.90
N HIS A 160 0.16 15.59 8.38
CA HIS A 160 1.10 14.74 7.65
C HIS A 160 0.35 13.64 6.90
N SER A 161 0.65 13.40 5.62
CA SER A 161 -0.06 12.41 4.80
C SER A 161 -0.04 10.99 5.39
N GLY A 162 1.08 10.56 5.97
CA GLY A 162 1.23 9.26 6.63
C GLY A 162 0.62 9.16 8.04
N ARG A 163 0.07 10.26 8.57
CA ARG A 163 -0.58 10.33 9.90
C ARG A 163 -1.85 11.17 9.81
N TRP A 164 -2.64 10.92 8.77
CA TRP A 164 -3.88 11.65 8.55
C TRP A 164 -4.89 11.35 9.68
N PRO A 165 -5.50 12.38 10.30
CA PRO A 165 -6.41 12.20 11.43
C PRO A 165 -7.69 11.48 11.02
N ASP A 166 -8.36 10.87 11.99
CA ASP A 166 -9.65 10.18 11.77
C ASP A 166 -10.82 11.19 11.61
N LYS A 167 -10.67 12.43 12.10
CA LYS A 167 -11.66 13.49 11.92
C LYS A 167 -11.78 13.91 10.45
N LYS A 168 -12.97 14.28 10.02
CA LYS A 168 -13.20 14.87 8.70
C LYS A 168 -12.55 16.26 8.62
N ILE A 169 -11.61 16.43 7.69
CA ILE A 169 -10.98 17.72 7.42
C ILE A 169 -11.72 18.40 6.27
N SER A 170 -12.03 19.70 6.44
CA SER A 170 -12.61 20.55 5.40
C SER A 170 -11.58 21.60 4.99
N PHE A 171 -11.34 21.72 3.70
CA PHE A 171 -10.51 22.77 3.11
C PHE A 171 -11.32 23.92 2.49
N LYS A 172 -12.67 23.87 2.66
CA LYS A 172 -13.56 24.89 2.09
C LYS A 172 -13.17 26.27 2.60
N ASN A 173 -12.96 27.21 1.67
CA ASN A 173 -12.57 28.58 1.93
C ASN A 173 -11.22 28.78 2.66
N GLN A 174 -10.41 27.71 2.81
CA GLN A 174 -9.09 27.79 3.43
C GLN A 174 -8.01 28.16 2.39
N LYS A 175 -7.00 28.93 2.81
CA LYS A 175 -5.73 29.05 2.09
C LYS A 175 -4.85 27.87 2.51
N VAL A 176 -4.50 27.02 1.57
CA VAL A 176 -3.78 25.76 1.87
C VAL A 176 -2.38 25.83 1.26
N ALA A 177 -1.39 25.45 2.06
CA ALA A 177 -0.03 25.23 1.63
C ALA A 177 0.27 23.71 1.64
N GLN A 178 0.70 23.17 0.50
CA GLN A 178 1.14 21.79 0.38
C GLN A 178 2.66 21.75 0.20
N ILE A 179 3.35 21.01 1.07
CA ILE A 179 4.79 20.79 0.97
C ILE A 179 5.04 19.41 0.37
N GLY A 180 5.66 19.41 -0.80
CA GLY A 180 6.03 18.19 -1.53
C GLY A 180 5.08 17.77 -2.64
N THR A 181 5.66 17.16 -3.67
CA THR A 181 5.01 16.69 -4.90
C THR A 181 5.32 15.22 -5.21
N GLY A 182 5.64 14.44 -4.18
CA GLY A 182 5.76 12.99 -4.31
C GLY A 182 4.39 12.32 -4.52
N SER A 183 4.35 10.99 -4.53
CA SER A 183 3.13 10.21 -4.82
C SER A 183 1.90 10.62 -4.00
N SER A 184 2.07 10.93 -2.72
CA SER A 184 0.96 11.44 -1.89
C SER A 184 0.56 12.86 -2.28
N GLY A 185 1.52 13.75 -2.53
CA GLY A 185 1.28 15.15 -2.87
C GLY A 185 0.48 15.32 -4.16
N ILE A 186 0.83 14.58 -5.21
CA ILE A 186 0.10 14.61 -6.50
C ILE A 186 -1.31 14.05 -6.40
N GLN A 187 -1.60 13.22 -5.41
CA GLN A 187 -2.95 12.72 -5.14
C GLN A 187 -3.77 13.68 -4.30
N ILE A 188 -3.15 14.40 -3.35
CA ILE A 188 -3.80 15.38 -2.47
C ILE A 188 -4.17 16.64 -3.24
N ALA A 189 -3.24 17.22 -4.00
CA ALA A 189 -3.40 18.51 -4.66
C ALA A 189 -4.70 18.65 -5.46
N PRO A 190 -5.08 17.76 -6.38
CA PRO A 190 -6.29 17.91 -7.18
C PRO A 190 -7.58 17.79 -6.36
N VAL A 191 -7.54 17.14 -5.19
CA VAL A 191 -8.71 17.01 -4.31
C VAL A 191 -8.88 18.27 -3.46
N VAL A 192 -7.78 18.78 -2.90
CA VAL A 192 -7.79 20.00 -2.09
C VAL A 192 -8.13 21.23 -2.94
N ALA A 193 -7.55 21.34 -4.14
CA ALA A 193 -7.80 22.47 -5.06
C ALA A 193 -9.28 22.66 -5.41
N LYS A 194 -10.10 21.59 -5.37
CA LYS A 194 -11.54 21.69 -5.68
C LYS A 194 -12.35 22.48 -4.64
N SER A 195 -11.86 22.61 -3.43
CA SER A 195 -12.62 23.21 -2.33
C SER A 195 -11.88 24.32 -1.58
N ALA A 196 -10.56 24.36 -1.67
CA ALA A 196 -9.74 25.40 -1.06
C ALA A 196 -9.98 26.76 -1.73
N LYS A 197 -9.87 27.84 -0.94
CA LYS A 197 -9.85 29.21 -1.49
C LYS A 197 -8.62 29.43 -2.38
N SER A 198 -7.48 28.88 -1.96
CA SER A 198 -6.24 28.83 -2.75
C SER A 198 -5.40 27.63 -2.30
N LEU A 199 -4.63 27.07 -3.21
CA LEU A 199 -3.65 26.03 -2.94
C LEU A 199 -2.29 26.48 -3.48
N THR A 200 -1.32 26.61 -2.58
CA THR A 200 0.09 26.85 -2.93
C THR A 200 0.88 25.56 -2.71
N VAL A 201 1.57 25.09 -3.74
CA VAL A 201 2.36 23.87 -3.70
C VAL A 201 3.85 24.21 -3.68
N PHE A 202 4.55 23.78 -2.64
CA PHE A 202 5.98 23.96 -2.50
C PHE A 202 6.72 22.69 -2.95
N GLN A 203 7.50 22.82 -4.00
CA GLN A 203 8.27 21.75 -4.60
C GLN A 203 9.76 22.06 -4.53
N ARG A 204 10.54 21.16 -3.95
CA ARG A 204 12.01 21.26 -3.94
C ARG A 204 12.60 20.63 -5.20
N THR A 205 12.21 19.39 -5.46
CA THR A 205 12.71 18.60 -6.59
C THR A 205 11.52 18.20 -7.46
N PRO A 206 11.53 18.49 -8.77
CA PRO A 206 10.44 18.09 -9.65
C PRO A 206 10.34 16.58 -9.77
N ASN A 207 9.10 16.07 -9.76
CA ASN A 207 8.78 14.70 -10.06
C ASN A 207 8.07 14.64 -11.41
N TYR A 208 8.65 13.88 -12.34
CA TYR A 208 8.02 13.64 -13.63
C TYR A 208 6.89 12.62 -13.45
N SER A 209 5.70 13.00 -13.89
CA SER A 209 4.51 12.17 -13.73
C SER A 209 3.93 11.82 -15.09
N VAL A 210 3.41 10.62 -15.22
CA VAL A 210 2.65 10.17 -16.39
C VAL A 210 1.17 10.06 -16.04
N PRO A 211 0.26 10.26 -16.99
CA PRO A 211 -1.16 10.10 -16.74
C PRO A 211 -1.49 8.70 -16.25
N ALA A 212 -2.21 8.58 -15.14
CA ALA A 212 -2.64 7.27 -14.64
C ALA A 212 -3.69 6.64 -15.56
N ARG A 213 -4.48 7.46 -16.29
CA ARG A 213 -5.61 7.01 -17.11
C ARG A 213 -6.54 6.08 -16.31
N ASN A 214 -6.85 6.49 -15.08
CA ASN A 214 -7.75 5.74 -14.21
C ASN A 214 -9.16 5.71 -14.81
N ARG A 215 -9.83 4.57 -14.71
CA ARG A 215 -11.17 4.36 -15.23
C ARG A 215 -11.91 3.30 -14.42
N LYS A 216 -13.23 3.32 -14.49
CA LYS A 216 -14.06 2.20 -14.02
C LYS A 216 -13.74 0.95 -14.82
N LEU A 217 -13.74 -0.20 -14.17
CA LEU A 217 -13.54 -1.48 -14.82
C LEU A 217 -14.85 -1.91 -15.49
N THR A 218 -14.77 -2.36 -16.75
CA THR A 218 -15.91 -2.92 -17.47
C THR A 218 -16.21 -4.34 -17.01
N LYS A 219 -17.46 -4.80 -17.18
CA LYS A 219 -17.85 -6.19 -16.87
C LYS A 219 -16.99 -7.20 -17.64
N THR A 220 -16.71 -6.91 -18.90
CA THR A 220 -15.83 -7.74 -19.76
C THR A 220 -14.41 -7.83 -19.21
N PHE A 221 -13.81 -6.69 -18.83
CA PHE A 221 -12.47 -6.69 -18.22
C PHE A 221 -12.42 -7.53 -16.95
N ILE A 222 -13.41 -7.37 -16.07
CA ILE A 222 -13.50 -8.14 -14.81
C ILE A 222 -13.63 -9.64 -15.09
N LYS A 223 -14.47 -10.03 -16.05
CA LYS A 223 -14.65 -11.42 -16.47
C LYS A 223 -13.34 -12.01 -16.99
N ASN A 224 -12.74 -11.36 -17.99
CA ASN A 224 -11.49 -11.83 -18.61
C ASN A 224 -10.35 -11.95 -17.60
N THR A 225 -10.23 -10.98 -16.68
CA THR A 225 -9.22 -11.01 -15.62
C THR A 225 -9.38 -12.22 -14.68
N LYS A 226 -10.62 -12.58 -14.33
CA LYS A 226 -10.90 -13.74 -13.47
C LYS A 226 -10.64 -15.06 -14.19
N GLU A 227 -10.99 -15.15 -15.47
CA GLU A 227 -10.69 -16.31 -16.32
C GLU A 227 -9.19 -16.50 -16.53
N SER A 228 -8.45 -15.39 -16.64
CA SER A 228 -6.99 -15.38 -16.81
C SER A 228 -6.21 -15.49 -15.49
N TYR A 229 -6.83 -15.87 -14.37
CA TYR A 229 -6.17 -15.91 -13.06
C TYR A 229 -4.84 -16.67 -13.06
N LYS A 230 -4.79 -17.88 -13.61
CA LYS A 230 -3.57 -18.71 -13.64
C LYS A 230 -2.45 -18.04 -14.44
N GLN A 231 -2.78 -17.43 -15.59
CA GLN A 231 -1.84 -16.71 -16.44
C GLN A 231 -1.30 -15.48 -15.72
N ILE A 232 -2.18 -14.69 -15.07
CA ILE A 232 -1.78 -13.51 -14.29
C ILE A 232 -0.88 -13.93 -13.14
N LYS A 233 -1.27 -14.91 -12.34
CA LYS A 233 -0.43 -15.42 -11.23
C LYS A 233 0.96 -15.83 -11.70
N ASN A 234 1.04 -16.60 -12.80
CA ASN A 234 2.31 -17.04 -13.37
C ASN A 234 3.15 -15.86 -13.91
N LEU A 235 2.51 -14.86 -14.52
CA LEU A 235 3.19 -13.66 -14.99
C LEU A 235 3.80 -12.86 -13.83
N LEU A 236 3.02 -12.64 -12.76
CA LEU A 236 3.47 -11.90 -11.57
C LEU A 236 4.67 -12.54 -10.87
N THR A 237 4.78 -13.87 -10.89
CA THR A 237 5.94 -14.58 -10.31
C THR A 237 7.19 -14.53 -11.19
N LYS A 238 7.03 -14.25 -12.49
CA LYS A 238 8.13 -14.25 -13.47
C LYS A 238 8.63 -12.85 -13.84
N THR A 239 7.93 -11.80 -13.42
CA THR A 239 8.30 -10.42 -13.75
C THR A 239 8.95 -9.71 -12.56
N PRO A 240 9.98 -8.86 -12.79
CA PRO A 240 10.56 -8.05 -11.74
C PRO A 240 9.50 -7.18 -11.06
N GLY A 241 9.46 -7.20 -9.71
CA GLY A 241 8.49 -6.43 -8.93
C GLY A 241 7.03 -6.87 -9.06
N GLY A 242 6.74 -8.05 -9.65
CA GLY A 242 5.39 -8.59 -9.75
C GLY A 242 4.43 -7.77 -10.62
N HIS A 243 4.91 -7.20 -11.73
CA HIS A 243 4.07 -6.41 -12.64
C HIS A 243 3.42 -7.28 -13.73
N ALA A 244 2.21 -6.88 -14.18
CA ALA A 244 1.49 -7.57 -15.26
C ALA A 244 1.94 -7.14 -16.67
N PHE A 245 3.11 -6.55 -16.80
CA PHE A 245 3.70 -6.16 -18.09
C PHE A 245 5.17 -6.60 -18.16
N LYS A 246 5.63 -6.81 -19.37
CA LYS A 246 7.04 -7.13 -19.66
C LYS A 246 7.78 -5.83 -19.99
N PHE A 247 9.00 -5.71 -19.48
CA PHE A 247 9.90 -4.65 -19.91
C PHE A 247 10.39 -4.91 -21.33
N SER A 248 10.55 -3.84 -22.12
CA SER A 248 11.22 -3.93 -23.41
C SER A 248 12.65 -4.44 -23.22
N LYS A 249 13.12 -5.25 -24.18
CA LYS A 249 14.54 -5.65 -24.27
C LYS A 249 15.36 -4.69 -25.13
N LYS A 250 14.68 -3.70 -25.74
CA LYS A 250 15.32 -2.72 -26.64
C LYS A 250 15.42 -1.38 -25.93
N SER A 251 16.54 -0.71 -26.11
CA SER A 251 16.75 0.66 -25.67
C SER A 251 15.96 1.64 -26.54
N ILE A 252 15.65 2.81 -25.99
CA ILE A 252 15.09 3.93 -26.75
C ILE A 252 15.99 4.30 -27.95
N PHE A 253 17.30 4.13 -27.83
CA PHE A 253 18.28 4.46 -28.87
C PHE A 253 18.33 3.43 -30.02
N ASP A 254 17.70 2.26 -29.86
CA ASP A 254 17.59 1.25 -30.94
C ASP A 254 16.53 1.62 -31.99
N PHE A 255 15.87 2.77 -31.83
CA PHE A 255 14.81 3.22 -32.72
C PHE A 255 15.09 4.63 -33.25
N ASN A 256 14.64 4.91 -34.49
CA ASN A 256 14.63 6.26 -35.02
C ASN A 256 13.56 7.13 -34.29
N GLU A 257 13.66 8.45 -34.46
CA GLU A 257 12.81 9.43 -33.74
C GLU A 257 11.32 9.20 -33.96
N SER A 258 10.88 9.00 -35.20
CA SER A 258 9.44 8.77 -35.54
C SER A 258 8.90 7.54 -34.81
N LYS A 259 9.68 6.47 -34.71
CA LYS A 259 9.27 5.25 -34.02
C LYS A 259 9.29 5.41 -32.50
N ARG A 260 10.27 6.15 -31.95
CA ARG A 260 10.29 6.52 -30.52
C ARG A 260 9.03 7.30 -30.14
N LEU A 261 8.67 8.31 -30.89
CA LEU A 261 7.47 9.12 -30.64
C LEU A 261 6.20 8.27 -30.64
N LYS A 262 6.01 7.41 -31.65
CA LYS A 262 4.86 6.50 -31.70
C LYS A 262 4.76 5.56 -30.50
N ILE A 263 5.90 5.02 -30.02
CA ILE A 263 5.93 4.16 -28.84
C ILE A 263 5.57 4.96 -27.58
N LEU A 264 6.15 6.15 -27.41
CA LEU A 264 5.86 7.03 -26.27
C LEU A 264 4.42 7.50 -26.26
N GLU A 265 3.86 7.92 -27.39
CA GLU A 265 2.46 8.33 -27.50
C GLU A 265 1.51 7.20 -27.14
N LYS A 266 1.74 6.00 -27.64
CA LYS A 266 0.95 4.81 -27.30
C LYS A 266 1.03 4.51 -25.79
N ALA A 267 2.23 4.58 -25.22
CA ALA A 267 2.44 4.37 -23.78
C ALA A 267 1.78 5.46 -22.94
N TRP A 268 1.82 6.72 -23.38
CA TRP A 268 1.16 7.86 -22.75
C TRP A 268 -0.37 7.75 -22.76
N LEU A 269 -0.95 7.28 -23.88
CA LEU A 269 -2.37 7.03 -23.99
C LEU A 269 -2.83 5.89 -23.07
N ASN A 270 -2.03 4.85 -22.89
CA ASN A 270 -2.30 3.76 -21.95
C ASN A 270 -2.15 4.20 -20.49
N GLY A 271 -1.17 5.04 -20.22
CA GLY A 271 -0.83 5.57 -18.91
C GLY A 271 -0.41 4.53 -17.88
N GLY A 272 -0.13 5.01 -16.69
CA GLY A 272 0.22 4.18 -15.54
C GLY A 272 1.65 3.62 -15.58
N LEU A 273 1.94 2.66 -14.69
CA LEU A 273 3.29 2.15 -14.49
C LEU A 273 3.89 1.45 -15.73
N SER A 274 3.05 0.92 -16.62
CA SER A 274 3.53 0.29 -17.85
C SER A 274 4.26 1.25 -18.80
N PHE A 275 4.08 2.57 -18.62
CA PHE A 275 4.80 3.59 -19.39
C PHE A 275 6.32 3.41 -19.31
N ARG A 276 6.85 3.14 -18.11
CA ARG A 276 8.29 2.94 -17.89
C ARG A 276 8.88 1.68 -18.52
N ALA A 277 8.04 0.81 -19.07
CA ALA A 277 8.41 -0.47 -19.65
C ALA A 277 8.34 -0.46 -21.19
N CYS A 278 8.08 0.71 -21.79
CA CYS A 278 7.95 0.82 -23.25
C CYS A 278 9.31 0.78 -23.97
N PHE A 279 10.41 0.99 -23.25
CA PHE A 279 11.79 0.83 -23.70
C PHE A 279 12.57 0.00 -22.69
#